data_2216d114febec08cb43b934154599a3e
#
_entry.id   2216d114febec08cb43b934154599a3e
#
_cell.length_a   1.000
_cell.length_b   1.000
_cell.length_c   1.000
_cell.angle_alpha   90.00
_cell.angle_beta   90.00
_cell.angle_gamma   90.00
#
_symmetry.space_group_name_H-M   'P 1'
#
loop_
_entity.id
_entity.type
_entity.pdbx_description
1 polymer ?
#
loop_
_entity_poly.entity_id
_entity_poly.type
_entity_poly.pdbx_seq_one_letter_code
_entity_poly.pdbx_strand_id
1 'polypeptide(L)' 'MLVGDLVYNDNFDCNCNYAIYDATEGKQWEDGAECLFSTLRDGWKKPLDTILDMHIRYITTDRNNDCLVIVASKGGK' A
#
# COMPACT_ATOMS: atom_id res chain seq x y z
N MET A 1 -9.30 1.09 -8.41
CA MET A 1 -8.77 2.25 -7.68
C MET A 1 -7.26 2.18 -7.64
N LEU A 2 -6.60 3.26 -8.00
CA LEU A 2 -5.15 3.35 -7.90
C LEU A 2 -4.72 3.68 -6.48
N VAL A 3 -3.50 3.29 -6.13
CA VAL A 3 -2.93 3.64 -4.81
C VAL A 3 -2.99 5.14 -4.60
N GLY A 4 -2.64 5.94 -5.62
CA GLY A 4 -2.69 7.40 -5.53
C GLY A 4 -4.07 7.94 -5.28
N ASP A 5 -5.10 7.28 -5.79
CA ASP A 5 -6.50 7.71 -5.57
C ASP A 5 -6.89 7.58 -4.10
N LEU A 6 -6.28 6.63 -3.39
CA LEU A 6 -6.55 6.43 -1.97
C LEU A 6 -5.69 7.36 -1.11
N VAL A 7 -4.38 7.31 -1.27
CA VAL A 7 -3.48 8.01 -0.34
C VAL A 7 -3.55 9.54 -0.49
N TYR A 8 -4.03 10.03 -1.62
CA TYR A 8 -4.23 11.46 -1.83
C TYR A 8 -5.69 11.89 -1.75
N ASN A 9 -6.57 11.00 -1.30
CA ASN A 9 -7.96 11.34 -1.09
C ASN A 9 -8.08 12.15 0.21
N ASP A 10 -8.70 13.32 0.13
CA ASP A 10 -8.85 14.19 1.30
C ASP A 10 -9.61 13.54 2.45
N ASN A 11 -10.41 12.55 2.15
CA ASN A 11 -11.19 11.83 3.15
C ASN A 11 -10.47 10.59 3.70
N PHE A 12 -9.27 10.29 3.18
CA PHE A 12 -8.50 9.14 3.66
C PHE A 12 -7.67 9.57 4.86
N ASP A 13 -8.03 9.09 6.01
CA ASP A 13 -7.28 9.31 7.24
C ASP A 13 -7.27 8.03 8.04
N CYS A 14 -6.22 7.23 7.86
CA CYS A 14 -6.10 5.98 8.60
C CYS A 14 -5.62 6.19 10.03
N ASN A 15 -5.14 7.37 10.34
CA ASN A 15 -4.67 7.75 11.68
C ASN A 15 -3.64 6.75 12.24
N CYS A 16 -2.87 6.15 11.36
CA CYS A 16 -1.84 5.18 11.73
C CYS A 16 -0.86 5.07 10.57
N ASN A 17 0.21 4.32 10.77
CA ASN A 17 1.14 4.05 9.69
C ASN A 17 0.48 3.19 8.62
N TYR A 18 0.98 3.28 7.39
CA TYR A 18 0.53 2.41 6.31
C TYR A 18 1.72 1.90 5.50
N ALA A 19 1.51 0.79 4.81
CA ALA A 19 2.51 0.17 3.95
C ALA A 19 1.86 -0.29 2.66
N ILE A 20 2.62 -0.31 1.58
CA ILE A 20 2.16 -0.72 0.26
C ILE A 20 2.98 -1.92 -0.18
N TYR A 21 2.30 -3.02 -0.49
CA TYR A 21 2.92 -4.28 -0.90
C TYR A 21 2.57 -4.62 -2.34
N ASP A 22 3.51 -5.26 -3.03
CA ASP A 22 3.36 -5.66 -4.43
C ASP A 22 2.86 -7.10 -4.52
N ALA A 23 1.63 -7.27 -5.00
CA ALA A 23 1.03 -8.58 -5.23
C ALA A 23 0.87 -8.88 -6.73
N THR A 24 1.71 -8.29 -7.58
CA THR A 24 1.63 -8.47 -9.03
C THR A 24 1.69 -9.94 -9.42
N GLU A 25 2.45 -10.75 -8.68
CA GLU A 25 2.59 -12.18 -8.95
C GLU A 25 1.58 -13.02 -8.18
N GLY A 26 0.57 -12.40 -7.61
CA GLY A 26 -0.48 -13.12 -6.91
C GLY A 26 -0.21 -13.44 -5.45
N LYS A 27 0.92 -13.02 -4.92
CA LYS A 27 1.24 -13.24 -3.51
C LYS A 27 0.45 -12.29 -2.62
N GLN A 28 0.01 -12.80 -1.47
CA GLN A 28 -0.56 -11.95 -0.45
C GLN A 28 0.57 -11.39 0.42
N TRP A 29 0.29 -10.30 1.13
CA TRP A 29 1.34 -9.66 1.92
C TRP A 29 1.92 -10.59 2.99
N GLU A 30 1.09 -11.50 3.51
CA GLU A 30 1.51 -12.49 4.50
C GLU A 30 2.42 -13.57 3.92
N ASP A 31 2.35 -13.77 2.61
CA ASP A 31 3.08 -14.80 1.90
C ASP A 31 4.41 -14.31 1.33
N GLY A 32 4.84 -13.13 1.75
CA GLY A 32 6.12 -12.60 1.33
C GLY A 32 6.07 -11.63 0.17
N ALA A 33 4.94 -10.96 -0.04
CA ALA A 33 4.87 -9.87 -1.01
C ALA A 33 5.90 -8.81 -0.65
N GLU A 34 6.49 -8.19 -1.67
CA GLU A 34 7.51 -7.17 -1.47
C GLU A 34 6.90 -5.89 -0.93
N CYS A 35 7.48 -5.34 0.14
CA CYS A 35 7.08 -4.05 0.67
C CYS A 35 7.71 -2.94 -0.17
N LEU A 36 6.89 -2.23 -0.93
CA LEU A 36 7.35 -1.18 -1.82
C LEU A 36 7.55 0.14 -1.08
N PHE A 37 6.69 0.42 -0.11
CA PHE A 37 6.74 1.66 0.66
C PHE A 37 6.11 1.42 2.02
N SER A 38 6.68 2.05 3.05
CA SER A 38 6.12 1.98 4.39
C SER A 38 6.46 3.26 5.13
N THR A 39 5.47 3.86 5.78
CA THR A 39 5.72 5.05 6.59
C THR A 39 6.62 4.74 7.77
N LEU A 40 6.62 3.50 8.27
CA LEU A 40 7.52 3.08 9.34
C LEU A 40 8.97 3.02 8.88
N ARG A 41 9.21 2.59 7.64
CA ARG A 41 10.56 2.45 7.09
C ARG A 41 11.04 3.73 6.42
N ASP A 42 10.16 4.35 5.65
CA ASP A 42 10.53 5.43 4.72
C ASP A 42 10.05 6.81 5.19
N GLY A 43 9.26 6.86 6.26
CA GLY A 43 8.73 8.13 6.77
C GLY A 43 7.45 8.55 6.04
N TRP A 44 6.90 9.67 6.47
CA TRP A 44 5.67 10.22 5.91
C TRP A 44 6.01 11.11 4.72
N LYS A 45 6.31 10.50 3.60
CA LYS A 45 6.63 11.21 2.37
C LYS A 45 5.86 10.62 1.20
N LYS A 46 5.95 11.26 0.06
CA LYS A 46 5.25 10.82 -1.15
C LYS A 46 5.87 9.54 -1.70
N PRO A 47 5.10 8.46 -1.89
CA PRO A 47 5.59 7.29 -2.60
C PRO A 47 5.93 7.63 -4.06
N LEU A 48 6.74 6.78 -4.70
CA LEU A 48 7.08 6.96 -6.09
C LEU A 48 5.84 6.89 -6.97
N ASP A 49 5.86 7.62 -8.10
CA ASP A 49 4.72 7.65 -9.01
C ASP A 49 4.38 6.26 -9.54
N THR A 50 5.39 5.41 -9.74
CA THR A 50 5.15 4.03 -10.18
C THR A 50 4.33 3.23 -9.17
N ILE A 51 4.50 3.51 -7.89
CA ILE A 51 3.72 2.89 -6.83
C ILE A 51 2.31 3.46 -6.81
N LEU A 52 2.19 4.78 -6.95
CA LEU A 52 0.90 5.46 -6.94
C LEU A 52 0.00 5.05 -8.11
N ASP A 53 0.60 4.60 -9.20
CA ASP A 53 -0.14 4.15 -10.39
C ASP A 53 -0.56 2.69 -10.32
N MET A 54 -0.18 1.98 -9.27
CA MET A 54 -0.59 0.59 -9.10
C MET A 54 -2.06 0.50 -8.70
N HIS A 55 -2.68 -0.62 -9.06
CA HIS A 55 -4.09 -0.87 -8.73
C HIS A 55 -4.21 -1.58 -7.40
N ILE A 56 -5.08 -1.07 -6.53
CA ILE A 56 -5.34 -1.68 -5.24
C ILE A 56 -6.11 -2.98 -5.43
N ARG A 57 -5.57 -4.06 -4.86
CA ARG A 57 -6.22 -5.38 -4.87
C ARG A 57 -7.10 -5.54 -3.63
N TYR A 58 -6.55 -5.22 -2.47
CA TYR A 58 -7.32 -5.21 -1.22
C TYR A 58 -6.53 -4.43 -0.17
N ILE A 59 -7.23 -4.12 0.93
CA ILE A 59 -6.66 -3.40 2.05
C ILE A 59 -6.94 -4.21 3.31
N THR A 60 -5.93 -4.35 4.16
CA THR A 60 -6.07 -5.05 5.42
C THR A 60 -5.24 -4.33 6.49
N THR A 61 -5.11 -4.91 7.65
CA THR A 61 -4.35 -4.31 8.74
C THR A 61 -3.31 -5.29 9.27
N ASP A 62 -2.18 -4.76 9.71
CA ASP A 62 -1.16 -5.52 10.42
C ASP A 62 -1.27 -5.13 11.91
N ARG A 63 -1.88 -6.01 12.69
CA ARG A 63 -2.14 -5.74 14.11
C ARG A 63 -0.86 -5.62 14.93
N ASN A 64 0.19 -6.31 14.52
CA ASN A 64 1.44 -6.33 15.27
C ASN A 64 2.16 -4.99 15.20
N ASN A 65 1.95 -4.25 14.11
CA ASN A 65 2.65 -2.99 13.86
C ASN A 65 1.71 -1.78 13.82
N ASP A 66 0.42 -1.98 14.10
CA ASP A 66 -0.59 -0.92 14.00
C ASP A 66 -0.51 -0.22 12.65
N CYS A 67 -0.46 -1.01 11.58
CA CYS A 67 -0.19 -0.53 10.24
C CYS A 67 -1.32 -0.93 9.29
N LEU A 68 -1.78 0.03 8.48
CA LEU A 68 -2.70 -0.27 7.39
C LEU A 68 -1.89 -0.87 6.24
N VAL A 69 -2.35 -1.98 5.68
CA VAL A 69 -1.66 -2.68 4.60
C VAL A 69 -2.45 -2.52 3.31
N ILE A 70 -1.83 -1.89 2.32
CA ILE A 70 -2.40 -1.70 0.99
C ILE A 70 -1.69 -2.67 0.05
N VAL A 71 -2.45 -3.62 -0.50
CA VAL A 71 -1.89 -4.62 -1.41
C VAL A 71 -2.31 -4.25 -2.82
N ALA A 72 -1.34 -4.05 -3.69
CA ALA A 72 -1.55 -3.53 -5.03
C ALA A 72 -0.81 -4.35 -6.07
N SER A 73 -1.20 -4.20 -7.33
CA SER A 73 -0.55 -4.87 -8.44
C SER A 73 -0.33 -3.91 -9.60
N LYS A 74 0.67 -4.21 -10.41
CA LYS A 74 0.99 -3.46 -11.60
C LYS A 74 0.05 -3.84 -12.74
N GLY A 75 -0.03 -2.97 -13.75
CA GLY A 75 -0.64 -3.30 -15.01
C GLY A 75 -2.13 -3.18 -15.09
N GLY A 76 -2.79 -2.73 -14.08
CA GLY A 76 -4.21 -2.39 -14.15
C GLY A 76 -5.13 -3.55 -14.46
N LYS A 77 -4.73 -4.70 -14.16
CA LYS A 77 -5.52 -5.89 -14.46
C LYS A 77 -5.90 -6.64 -13.22
#